data_5347b885025901b65fe80afe4035eadc
#
_entry.id   5347b885025901b65fe80afe4035eadc
#
_cell.length_a   1.000
_cell.length_b   1.000
_cell.length_c   1.000
_cell.angle_alpha   90.00
_cell.angle_beta   90.00
_cell.angle_gamma   90.00
#
_symmetry.space_group_name_H-M   'P 1'
#
loop_
_entity.id
_entity.type
_entity.pdbx_description
1 polymer ?
#
loop_
_entity_poly.entity_id
_entity_poly.type
_entity_poly.pdbx_seq_one_letter_code
_entity_poly.pdbx_strand_id
1 'polypeptide(L)'
;MIKAENLAMQNAPALSFALEDNLTHGLVGPNGVGKTTLLRMIAGQLKSERLKVFGERPFDNQKIMDRIILMGIDNPLFDGWNVDKLFRIGKARWKTWNQERAEELAAQFAIPKKNYSGLSRGQKSAMGFIFAVASGCELMLLDEPYLGLDVDKRQRFLEVLREEQGKRTIVVSTHHLDEIEGYLDTVLLLGEAPLAGPIESLVDCIVAVTGPAEQVDRALGRLQLPVLARHSSVHAERVLIDARPNFAECVFDQAAEFGLRAQEVTLEEAVLVLGGAQ
;
A
#
# COMPACT_ATOMS: atom_id res chain seq x y z
N MET A 1 -7.14 11.99 9.47
CA MET A 1 -5.67 12.01 9.34
C MET A 1 -5.05 11.02 10.32
N ILE A 2 -4.13 10.19 9.84
CA ILE A 2 -3.32 9.27 10.65
C ILE A 2 -1.95 9.93 10.82
N LYS A 3 -1.45 10.04 12.04
CA LYS A 3 -0.16 10.66 12.34
C LYS A 3 0.64 9.82 13.32
N ALA A 4 1.88 9.54 12.98
CA ALA A 4 2.84 8.88 13.85
C ALA A 4 4.10 9.76 14.01
N GLU A 5 4.61 9.83 15.23
CA GLU A 5 5.84 10.56 15.56
C GLU A 5 6.80 9.65 16.31
N ASN A 6 7.91 9.30 15.67
CA ASN A 6 8.93 8.42 16.23
C ASN A 6 8.33 7.07 16.73
N LEU A 7 7.46 6.47 15.92
CA LEU A 7 6.79 5.21 16.22
C LEU A 7 7.80 4.07 16.14
N ALA A 8 8.04 3.39 17.27
CA ALA A 8 8.90 2.22 17.29
C ALA A 8 8.19 1.01 16.66
N MET A 9 8.89 0.33 15.78
CA MET A 9 8.51 -0.94 15.17
C MET A 9 9.50 -2.02 15.58
N GLN A 10 9.05 -3.28 15.71
CA GLN A 10 9.93 -4.37 16.18
C GLN A 10 11.11 -4.66 15.24
N ASN A 11 10.87 -4.57 13.93
CA ASN A 11 11.83 -4.99 12.90
C ASN A 11 12.15 -3.87 11.89
N ALA A 12 11.93 -2.61 12.28
CA ALA A 12 12.22 -1.46 11.45
C ALA A 12 12.64 -0.26 12.32
N PRO A 13 13.37 0.71 11.76
CA PRO A 13 13.67 1.97 12.43
C PRO A 13 12.40 2.69 12.89
N ALA A 14 12.57 3.62 13.83
CA ALA A 14 11.47 4.44 14.29
C ALA A 14 10.92 5.29 13.12
N LEU A 15 9.60 5.27 12.96
CA LEU A 15 8.88 5.80 11.81
C LEU A 15 8.10 7.06 12.20
N SER A 16 8.23 8.12 11.40
CA SER A 16 7.38 9.31 11.49
C SER A 16 6.69 9.53 10.14
N PHE A 17 5.36 9.64 10.16
CA PHE A 17 4.57 9.85 8.95
C PHE A 17 3.25 10.55 9.24
N ALA A 18 2.65 11.11 8.19
CA ALA A 18 1.28 11.59 8.18
C ALA A 18 0.58 11.09 6.91
N LEU A 19 -0.60 10.48 7.09
CA LEU A 19 -1.49 10.10 5.99
C LEU A 19 -2.71 10.99 6.05
N GLU A 20 -3.04 11.61 4.93
CA GLU A 20 -4.13 12.58 4.82
C GLU A 20 -5.49 11.88 4.69
N ASP A 21 -6.56 12.61 4.99
CA ASP A 21 -7.91 12.07 4.86
C ASP A 21 -8.34 12.00 3.39
N ASN A 22 -9.23 11.06 3.08
CA ASN A 22 -9.85 10.83 1.77
C ASN A 22 -8.87 10.49 0.63
N LEU A 23 -7.66 10.06 0.96
CA LEU A 23 -6.69 9.53 0.01
C LEU A 23 -6.55 8.01 0.16
N THR A 24 -6.05 7.38 -0.90
CA THR A 24 -5.68 5.97 -0.92
C THR A 24 -4.17 5.82 -0.74
N HIS A 25 -3.77 5.22 0.36
CA HIS A 25 -2.37 5.06 0.76
C HIS A 25 -1.92 3.61 0.57
N GLY A 26 -0.85 3.39 -0.17
CA GLY A 26 -0.16 2.12 -0.23
C GLY A 26 0.76 1.92 0.97
N LEU A 27 0.60 0.84 1.72
CA LEU A 27 1.52 0.43 2.77
C LEU A 27 2.42 -0.70 2.25
N VAL A 28 3.67 -0.39 2.02
CA VAL A 28 4.61 -1.23 1.27
C VAL A 28 5.83 -1.59 2.11
N GLY A 29 6.47 -2.69 1.78
CA GLY A 29 7.69 -3.14 2.42
C GLY A 29 7.80 -4.66 2.44
N PRO A 30 8.98 -5.22 2.78
CA PRO A 30 9.22 -6.65 2.78
C PRO A 30 8.31 -7.41 3.75
N ASN A 31 8.21 -8.72 3.56
CA ASN A 31 7.47 -9.57 4.48
C ASN A 31 8.11 -9.56 5.86
N GLY A 32 7.28 -9.48 6.89
CA GLY A 32 7.76 -9.45 8.29
C GLY A 32 8.23 -8.08 8.79
N VAL A 33 8.23 -7.02 7.96
CA VAL A 33 8.64 -5.65 8.37
C VAL A 33 7.67 -4.99 9.34
N GLY A 34 6.43 -5.48 9.43
CA GLY A 34 5.43 -4.97 10.38
C GLY A 34 4.22 -4.28 9.76
N LYS A 35 3.92 -4.47 8.46
CA LYS A 35 2.73 -3.90 7.79
C LYS A 35 1.44 -4.19 8.56
N THR A 36 1.14 -5.47 8.80
CA THR A 36 -0.01 -5.91 9.59
C THR A 36 0.00 -5.35 11.02
N THR A 37 1.18 -5.26 11.64
CA THR A 37 1.33 -4.68 13.00
C THR A 37 0.93 -3.21 13.00
N LEU A 38 1.39 -2.44 12.01
CA LEU A 38 1.03 -1.03 11.86
C LEU A 38 -0.48 -0.86 11.62
N LEU A 39 -1.07 -1.67 10.73
CA LEU A 39 -2.52 -1.64 10.50
C LEU A 39 -3.31 -1.96 11.77
N ARG A 40 -2.87 -2.92 12.59
CA ARG A 40 -3.49 -3.24 13.88
C ARG A 40 -3.33 -2.12 14.90
N MET A 41 -2.21 -1.40 14.91
CA MET A 41 -2.04 -0.20 15.76
C MET A 41 -3.00 0.91 15.31
N ILE A 42 -3.12 1.17 14.01
CA ILE A 42 -4.05 2.16 13.45
C ILE A 42 -5.50 1.78 13.78
N ALA A 43 -5.84 0.49 13.70
CA ALA A 43 -7.16 -0.02 14.04
C ALA A 43 -7.48 -0.01 15.56
N GLY A 44 -6.52 0.36 16.41
CA GLY A 44 -6.70 0.36 17.86
C GLY A 44 -6.63 -1.02 18.51
N GLN A 45 -6.20 -2.05 17.81
CA GLN A 45 -6.03 -3.42 18.34
C GLN A 45 -4.72 -3.61 19.09
N LEU A 46 -3.72 -2.80 18.80
CA LEU A 46 -2.42 -2.80 19.48
C LEU A 46 -2.12 -1.42 20.05
N LYS A 47 -1.55 -1.41 21.27
CA LYS A 47 -1.22 -0.16 21.95
C LYS A 47 -0.04 0.55 21.30
N SER A 48 -0.21 1.85 21.06
CA SER A 48 0.87 2.77 20.69
C SER A 48 0.63 4.14 21.30
N GLU A 49 1.68 4.70 21.93
CA GLU A 49 1.66 6.03 22.50
C GLU A 49 2.03 7.12 21.46
N ARG A 50 2.58 6.70 20.33
CA ARG A 50 3.16 7.57 19.29
C ARG A 50 2.29 7.67 18.03
N LEU A 51 1.09 7.08 18.05
CA LEU A 51 0.16 7.06 16.93
C LEU A 51 -1.15 7.75 17.31
N LYS A 52 -1.64 8.61 16.42
CA LYS A 52 -2.95 9.24 16.48
C LYS A 52 -3.74 8.96 15.21
N VAL A 53 -5.02 8.72 15.35
CA VAL A 53 -5.98 8.58 14.26
C VAL A 53 -7.14 9.52 14.56
N PHE A 54 -7.53 10.34 13.59
CA PHE A 54 -8.50 11.43 13.78
C PHE A 54 -8.16 12.35 14.96
N GLY A 55 -6.86 12.53 15.23
CA GLY A 55 -6.36 13.40 16.31
C GLY A 55 -6.24 12.76 17.69
N GLU A 56 -6.78 11.54 17.88
CA GLU A 56 -6.80 10.83 19.16
C GLU A 56 -6.02 9.50 19.09
N ARG A 57 -5.69 8.93 20.26
CA ARG A 57 -5.10 7.59 20.33
C ARG A 57 -6.17 6.54 20.04
N PRO A 58 -5.94 5.61 19.11
CA PRO A 58 -6.97 4.64 18.71
C PRO A 58 -7.13 3.47 19.67
N PHE A 59 -6.09 3.11 20.45
CA PHE A 59 -6.12 1.95 21.35
C PHE A 59 -7.16 2.13 22.46
N ASP A 60 -8.05 1.14 22.60
CA ASP A 60 -9.14 1.12 23.59
C ASP A 60 -10.04 2.39 23.53
N ASN A 61 -10.16 2.98 22.35
CA ASN A 61 -10.99 4.15 22.09
C ASN A 61 -12.15 3.78 21.15
N GLN A 62 -13.29 3.45 21.74
CA GLN A 62 -14.46 3.01 20.98
C GLN A 62 -14.90 4.03 19.91
N LYS A 63 -14.85 5.33 20.21
CA LYS A 63 -15.25 6.38 19.25
C LYS A 63 -14.41 6.33 17.97
N ILE A 64 -13.12 6.06 18.11
CA ILE A 64 -12.19 5.94 16.98
C ILE A 64 -12.39 4.59 16.28
N MET A 65 -12.46 3.50 17.05
CA MET A 65 -12.63 2.15 16.51
C MET A 65 -13.97 1.97 15.78
N ASP A 66 -15.00 2.73 16.11
CA ASP A 66 -16.29 2.70 15.41
C ASP A 66 -16.24 3.31 14.00
N ARG A 67 -15.21 4.13 13.72
CA ARG A 67 -14.97 4.79 12.44
C ARG A 67 -13.96 4.06 11.56
N ILE A 68 -13.39 2.95 12.06
CA ILE A 68 -12.32 2.20 11.39
C ILE A 68 -12.79 0.77 11.13
N ILE A 69 -12.42 0.24 9.98
CA ILE A 69 -12.50 -1.18 9.71
C ILE A 69 -11.13 -1.70 9.26
N LEU A 70 -10.69 -2.82 9.82
CA LEU A 70 -9.51 -3.56 9.39
C LEU A 70 -9.94 -4.94 8.90
N MET A 71 -9.66 -5.23 7.65
CA MET A 71 -9.93 -6.52 7.02
C MET A 71 -8.69 -7.04 6.29
N GLY A 72 -8.53 -8.36 6.34
CA GLY A 72 -7.43 -9.07 5.70
C GLY A 72 -7.55 -10.55 6.01
N ILE A 73 -6.72 -11.36 5.39
CA ILE A 73 -6.79 -12.82 5.52
C ILE A 73 -6.45 -13.29 6.94
N ASP A 74 -5.59 -12.53 7.63
CA ASP A 74 -5.19 -12.78 9.03
C ASP A 74 -6.14 -12.13 10.05
N ASN A 75 -7.19 -11.45 9.58
CA ASN A 75 -8.28 -10.92 10.37
C ASN A 75 -9.60 -11.54 9.89
N PRO A 76 -9.77 -12.86 10.06
CA PRO A 76 -10.90 -13.58 9.48
C PRO A 76 -12.21 -13.22 10.17
N LEU A 77 -13.30 -13.28 9.41
CA LEU A 77 -14.63 -13.29 9.96
C LEU A 77 -14.91 -14.64 10.64
N PHE A 78 -15.97 -14.69 11.45
CA PHE A 78 -16.24 -15.89 12.25
C PHE A 78 -16.66 -17.10 11.39
N ASP A 79 -15.88 -18.16 11.45
CA ASP A 79 -15.99 -19.37 10.61
C ASP A 79 -17.36 -20.09 10.70
N GLY A 80 -17.97 -20.08 11.86
CA GLY A 80 -19.25 -20.76 12.09
C GLY A 80 -20.49 -20.02 11.56
N TRP A 81 -20.33 -18.85 10.95
CA TRP A 81 -21.44 -18.05 10.46
C TRP A 81 -21.55 -18.07 8.94
N ASN A 82 -22.78 -18.15 8.44
CA ASN A 82 -23.05 -17.99 7.01
C ASN A 82 -23.06 -16.51 6.63
N VAL A 83 -23.04 -16.23 5.33
CA VAL A 83 -22.97 -14.87 4.77
C VAL A 83 -24.09 -13.97 5.29
N ASP A 84 -25.33 -14.47 5.35
CA ASP A 84 -26.49 -13.68 5.81
C ASP A 84 -26.35 -13.29 7.30
N LYS A 85 -25.80 -14.19 8.13
CA LYS A 85 -25.54 -13.89 9.55
C LYS A 85 -24.40 -12.90 9.70
N LEU A 86 -23.35 -13.01 8.89
CA LEU A 86 -22.27 -12.05 8.86
C LEU A 86 -22.79 -10.65 8.52
N PHE A 87 -23.62 -10.50 7.49
CA PHE A 87 -24.20 -9.19 7.12
C PHE A 87 -25.09 -8.62 8.23
N ARG A 88 -25.86 -9.45 8.93
CA ARG A 88 -26.63 -8.99 10.09
C ARG A 88 -25.73 -8.45 11.22
N ILE A 89 -24.57 -9.06 11.44
CA ILE A 89 -23.58 -8.56 12.38
C ILE A 89 -22.96 -7.24 11.92
N GLY A 90 -22.62 -7.12 10.64
CA GLY A 90 -22.17 -5.85 10.06
C GLY A 90 -23.17 -4.72 10.31
N LYS A 91 -24.45 -4.97 10.01
CA LYS A 91 -25.55 -4.04 10.27
C LYS A 91 -25.72 -3.69 11.76
N ALA A 92 -25.50 -4.65 12.65
CA ALA A 92 -25.60 -4.40 14.10
C ALA A 92 -24.38 -3.62 14.64
N ARG A 93 -23.18 -3.81 14.03
CA ARG A 93 -21.92 -3.21 14.46
C ARG A 93 -21.76 -1.76 14.00
N TRP A 94 -22.08 -1.49 12.74
CA TRP A 94 -21.88 -0.16 12.14
C TRP A 94 -23.20 0.49 11.77
N LYS A 95 -23.43 1.70 12.27
CA LYS A 95 -24.61 2.51 11.91
C LYS A 95 -24.60 2.94 10.43
N THR A 96 -23.42 2.98 9.84
CA THR A 96 -23.14 3.34 8.44
C THR A 96 -23.24 2.14 7.49
N TRP A 97 -23.58 0.94 7.99
CA TRP A 97 -23.66 -0.28 7.18
C TRP A 97 -24.64 -0.15 6.02
N ASN A 98 -24.14 -0.39 4.82
CA ASN A 98 -24.93 -0.42 3.60
C ASN A 98 -25.23 -1.88 3.19
N GLN A 99 -26.43 -2.35 3.53
CA GLN A 99 -26.87 -3.72 3.26
C GLN A 99 -26.98 -4.00 1.76
N GLU A 100 -27.55 -3.05 1.02
CA GLU A 100 -27.73 -3.19 -0.44
C GLU A 100 -26.39 -3.33 -1.15
N ARG A 101 -25.42 -2.50 -0.78
CA ARG A 101 -24.06 -2.59 -1.30
C ARG A 101 -23.35 -3.90 -0.95
N ALA A 102 -23.56 -4.42 0.26
CA ALA A 102 -23.01 -5.72 0.66
C ALA A 102 -23.56 -6.86 -0.20
N GLU A 103 -24.86 -6.87 -0.48
CA GLU A 103 -25.54 -7.89 -1.28
C GLU A 103 -25.13 -7.78 -2.75
N GLU A 104 -25.07 -6.59 -3.29
CA GLU A 104 -24.60 -6.30 -4.64
C GLU A 104 -23.18 -6.83 -4.85
N LEU A 105 -22.25 -6.45 -3.98
CA LEU A 105 -20.87 -6.91 -4.06
C LEU A 105 -20.74 -8.43 -3.86
N ALA A 106 -21.52 -9.02 -2.97
CA ALA A 106 -21.52 -10.47 -2.79
C ALA A 106 -21.95 -11.22 -4.07
N ALA A 107 -22.89 -10.65 -4.81
CA ALA A 107 -23.29 -11.20 -6.12
C ALA A 107 -22.19 -11.01 -7.16
N GLN A 108 -21.56 -9.83 -7.24
CA GLN A 108 -20.48 -9.52 -8.18
C GLN A 108 -19.24 -10.38 -7.96
N PHE A 109 -18.86 -10.65 -6.71
CA PHE A 109 -17.76 -11.54 -6.36
C PHE A 109 -18.14 -13.02 -6.34
N ALA A 110 -19.38 -13.37 -6.71
CA ALA A 110 -19.92 -14.72 -6.71
C ALA A 110 -19.72 -15.44 -5.36
N ILE A 111 -20.04 -14.77 -4.27
CA ILE A 111 -19.92 -15.35 -2.92
C ILE A 111 -21.05 -16.36 -2.69
N PRO A 112 -20.76 -17.65 -2.44
CA PRO A 112 -21.79 -18.66 -2.22
C PRO A 112 -22.44 -18.52 -0.84
N LYS A 113 -23.75 -18.81 -0.76
CA LYS A 113 -24.52 -18.80 0.50
C LYS A 113 -24.19 -20.01 1.37
N LYS A 114 -23.00 -20.03 1.94
CA LYS A 114 -22.52 -21.08 2.87
C LYS A 114 -21.78 -20.47 4.06
N ASN A 115 -21.32 -21.29 5.00
CA ASN A 115 -20.54 -20.82 6.12
C ASN A 115 -19.17 -20.29 5.67
N TYR A 116 -18.66 -19.29 6.38
CA TYR A 116 -17.38 -18.65 6.08
C TYR A 116 -16.22 -19.66 6.03
N SER A 117 -16.22 -20.66 6.92
CA SER A 117 -15.24 -21.76 6.91
C SER A 117 -15.18 -22.52 5.59
N GLY A 118 -16.30 -22.64 4.89
CA GLY A 118 -16.41 -23.33 3.60
C GLY A 118 -16.05 -22.47 2.38
N LEU A 119 -15.69 -21.20 2.57
CA LEU A 119 -15.22 -20.31 1.50
C LEU A 119 -13.77 -20.64 1.14
N SER A 120 -13.43 -20.52 -0.15
CA SER A 120 -12.04 -20.55 -0.59
C SER A 120 -11.27 -19.34 -0.07
N ARG A 121 -9.93 -19.37 -0.14
CA ARG A 121 -9.08 -18.25 0.30
C ARG A 121 -9.45 -16.96 -0.42
N GLY A 122 -9.61 -16.98 -1.74
CA GLY A 122 -10.03 -15.82 -2.51
C GLY A 122 -11.46 -15.34 -2.17
N GLN A 123 -12.40 -16.27 -1.90
CA GLN A 123 -13.73 -15.87 -1.44
C GLN A 123 -13.71 -15.24 -0.03
N LYS A 124 -12.80 -15.68 0.84
CA LYS A 124 -12.59 -15.07 2.16
C LYS A 124 -12.01 -13.65 2.02
N SER A 125 -11.02 -13.46 1.15
CA SER A 125 -10.48 -12.13 0.83
C SER A 125 -11.55 -11.20 0.29
N ALA A 126 -12.33 -11.65 -0.71
CA ALA A 126 -13.44 -10.88 -1.25
C ALA A 126 -14.49 -10.54 -0.19
N MET A 127 -14.84 -11.48 0.69
CA MET A 127 -15.79 -11.25 1.79
C MET A 127 -15.28 -10.18 2.76
N GLY A 128 -13.98 -10.20 3.11
CA GLY A 128 -13.37 -9.16 3.93
C GLY A 128 -13.48 -7.79 3.28
N PHE A 129 -13.19 -7.71 1.98
CA PHE A 129 -13.32 -6.47 1.20
C PHE A 129 -14.77 -5.97 1.13
N ILE A 130 -15.74 -6.86 0.87
CA ILE A 130 -17.18 -6.53 0.90
C ILE A 130 -17.57 -5.92 2.25
N PHE A 131 -17.12 -6.51 3.34
CA PHE A 131 -17.35 -5.99 4.68
C PHE A 131 -16.75 -4.60 4.87
N ALA A 132 -15.52 -4.40 4.41
CA ALA A 132 -14.84 -3.11 4.50
C ALA A 132 -15.63 -2.02 3.77
N VAL A 133 -16.06 -2.29 2.54
CA VAL A 133 -16.84 -1.33 1.74
C VAL A 133 -18.21 -1.08 2.39
N ALA A 134 -18.94 -2.16 2.72
CA ALA A 134 -20.30 -2.07 3.26
C ALA A 134 -20.37 -1.44 4.66
N SER A 135 -19.28 -1.49 5.44
CA SER A 135 -19.23 -0.88 6.79
C SER A 135 -19.49 0.62 6.77
N GLY A 136 -19.18 1.30 5.66
CA GLY A 136 -19.27 2.75 5.55
C GLY A 136 -18.31 3.51 6.50
N CYS A 137 -17.28 2.85 7.04
CA CYS A 137 -16.29 3.48 7.90
C CYS A 137 -15.47 4.54 7.16
N GLU A 138 -15.09 5.59 7.88
CA GLU A 138 -14.29 6.69 7.36
C GLU A 138 -12.84 6.29 7.05
N LEU A 139 -12.34 5.26 7.75
CA LEU A 139 -11.02 4.68 7.51
C LEU A 139 -11.14 3.18 7.23
N MET A 140 -10.74 2.80 6.03
CA MET A 140 -10.70 1.42 5.55
C MET A 140 -9.26 0.93 5.48
N LEU A 141 -8.93 -0.06 6.31
CA LEU A 141 -7.62 -0.70 6.37
C LEU A 141 -7.73 -2.08 5.74
N LEU A 142 -6.96 -2.32 4.70
CA LEU A 142 -6.97 -3.54 3.91
C LEU A 142 -5.59 -4.20 3.96
N ASP A 143 -5.51 -5.37 4.58
CA ASP A 143 -4.26 -6.12 4.71
C ASP A 143 -4.22 -7.23 3.65
N GLU A 144 -3.40 -7.04 2.60
CA GLU A 144 -3.26 -7.94 1.45
C GLU A 144 -4.63 -8.38 0.86
N PRO A 145 -5.53 -7.43 0.50
CA PRO A 145 -6.96 -7.71 0.30
C PRO A 145 -7.28 -8.56 -0.92
N TYR A 146 -6.38 -8.62 -1.91
CA TYR A 146 -6.59 -9.38 -3.15
C TYR A 146 -5.84 -10.71 -3.18
N LEU A 147 -5.23 -11.10 -2.06
CA LEU A 147 -4.50 -12.35 -1.98
C LEU A 147 -5.43 -13.57 -2.20
N GLY A 148 -5.12 -14.34 -3.24
CA GLY A 148 -5.91 -15.51 -3.65
C GLY A 148 -7.15 -15.20 -4.49
N LEU A 149 -7.35 -13.95 -4.91
CA LEU A 149 -8.33 -13.62 -5.94
C LEU A 149 -7.82 -14.10 -7.31
N ASP A 150 -8.73 -14.64 -8.13
CA ASP A 150 -8.50 -14.85 -9.56
C ASP A 150 -8.48 -13.50 -10.31
N VAL A 151 -8.07 -13.52 -11.58
CA VAL A 151 -7.90 -12.31 -12.39
C VAL A 151 -9.18 -11.48 -12.45
N ASP A 152 -10.34 -12.11 -12.68
CA ASP A 152 -11.62 -11.41 -12.84
C ASP A 152 -12.03 -10.72 -11.52
N LYS A 153 -11.89 -11.43 -10.39
CA LYS A 153 -12.19 -10.85 -9.07
C LYS A 153 -11.20 -9.77 -8.65
N ARG A 154 -9.94 -9.88 -9.08
CA ARG A 154 -8.93 -8.84 -8.85
C ARG A 154 -9.28 -7.57 -9.63
N GLN A 155 -9.66 -7.71 -10.90
CA GLN A 155 -10.14 -6.58 -11.69
C GLN A 155 -11.36 -5.92 -11.03
N ARG A 156 -12.30 -6.72 -10.54
CA ARG A 156 -13.48 -6.22 -9.83
C ARG A 156 -13.13 -5.51 -8.53
N PHE A 157 -12.17 -6.03 -7.76
CA PHE A 157 -11.64 -5.37 -6.57
C PHE A 157 -11.11 -3.97 -6.90
N LEU A 158 -10.31 -3.83 -7.95
CA LEU A 158 -9.74 -2.55 -8.39
C LEU A 158 -10.81 -1.55 -8.83
N GLU A 159 -11.84 -2.01 -9.55
CA GLU A 159 -12.98 -1.17 -9.94
C GLU A 159 -13.71 -0.61 -8.72
N VAL A 160 -14.03 -1.48 -7.76
CA VAL A 160 -14.70 -1.06 -6.51
C VAL A 160 -13.79 -0.17 -5.66
N LEU A 161 -12.48 -0.45 -5.61
CA LEU A 161 -11.52 0.43 -4.93
C LEU A 161 -11.53 1.84 -5.52
N ARG A 162 -11.57 1.95 -6.85
CA ARG A 162 -11.69 3.25 -7.55
C ARG A 162 -13.00 3.96 -7.21
N GLU A 163 -14.11 3.23 -7.09
CA GLU A 163 -15.39 3.82 -6.67
C GLU A 163 -15.33 4.41 -5.25
N GLU A 164 -14.48 3.86 -4.39
CA GLU A 164 -14.34 4.30 -2.99
C GLU A 164 -13.32 5.44 -2.79
N GLN A 165 -12.47 5.71 -3.78
CA GLN A 165 -11.51 6.81 -3.74
C GLN A 165 -12.20 8.16 -3.54
N GLY A 166 -11.59 9.02 -2.73
CA GLY A 166 -12.13 10.35 -2.40
C GLY A 166 -13.33 10.35 -1.43
N LYS A 167 -13.99 9.19 -1.20
CA LYS A 167 -15.12 9.10 -0.26
C LYS A 167 -14.69 8.81 1.16
N ARG A 168 -13.55 8.16 1.33
CA ARG A 168 -12.97 7.75 2.62
C ARG A 168 -11.46 7.60 2.51
N THR A 169 -10.80 7.56 3.65
CA THR A 169 -9.38 7.22 3.71
C THR A 169 -9.19 5.72 3.58
N ILE A 170 -8.31 5.30 2.70
CA ILE A 170 -8.02 3.88 2.45
C ILE A 170 -6.53 3.64 2.67
N VAL A 171 -6.18 2.59 3.41
CA VAL A 171 -4.79 2.11 3.53
C VAL A 171 -4.76 0.67 3.07
N VAL A 172 -4.01 0.38 2.02
CA VAL A 172 -3.88 -0.96 1.43
C VAL A 172 -2.46 -1.45 1.64
N SER A 173 -2.27 -2.52 2.40
CA SER A 173 -0.97 -3.20 2.41
C SER A 173 -0.81 -4.08 1.19
N THR A 174 0.36 -4.05 0.59
CA THR A 174 0.69 -4.88 -0.57
C THR A 174 2.18 -5.13 -0.69
N HIS A 175 2.53 -6.22 -1.35
CA HIS A 175 3.84 -6.51 -1.87
C HIS A 175 3.87 -6.56 -3.41
N HIS A 176 2.71 -6.34 -4.07
CA HIS A 176 2.55 -6.24 -5.53
C HIS A 176 2.08 -4.83 -5.88
N LEU A 177 3.02 -3.91 -6.03
CA LEU A 177 2.71 -2.51 -6.31
C LEU A 177 2.22 -2.27 -7.74
N ASP A 178 2.80 -2.97 -8.70
CA ASP A 178 2.50 -2.90 -10.12
C ASP A 178 1.00 -3.04 -10.43
N GLU A 179 0.29 -3.84 -9.63
CA GLU A 179 -1.13 -4.11 -9.83
C GLU A 179 -2.04 -2.98 -9.29
N ILE A 180 -1.58 -2.21 -8.30
CA ILE A 180 -2.41 -1.23 -7.56
C ILE A 180 -1.91 0.21 -7.69
N GLU A 181 -0.73 0.43 -8.28
CA GLU A 181 -0.09 1.74 -8.40
C GLU A 181 -1.04 2.83 -8.90
N GLY A 182 -1.77 2.58 -9.98
CA GLY A 182 -2.74 3.52 -10.56
C GLY A 182 -3.98 3.82 -9.69
N TYR A 183 -4.05 3.25 -8.49
CA TYR A 183 -5.14 3.45 -7.51
C TYR A 183 -4.64 4.06 -6.20
N LEU A 184 -3.37 4.38 -6.11
CA LEU A 184 -2.76 4.97 -4.92
C LEU A 184 -2.50 6.46 -5.13
N ASP A 185 -2.72 7.27 -4.11
CA ASP A 185 -2.35 8.68 -4.09
C ASP A 185 -0.97 8.86 -3.44
N THR A 186 -0.66 8.03 -2.43
CA THR A 186 0.62 8.08 -1.71
C THR A 186 1.11 6.69 -1.33
N VAL A 187 2.38 6.58 -1.00
CA VAL A 187 3.00 5.36 -0.48
C VAL A 187 3.64 5.62 0.87
N LEU A 188 3.44 4.70 1.82
CA LEU A 188 4.19 4.57 3.05
C LEU A 188 5.05 3.31 2.95
N LEU A 189 6.34 3.50 2.74
CA LEU A 189 7.33 2.43 2.70
C LEU A 189 7.83 2.13 4.10
N LEU A 190 7.72 0.87 4.51
CA LEU A 190 8.37 0.32 5.71
C LEU A 190 9.63 -0.43 5.30
N GLY A 191 10.73 -0.16 5.98
CA GLY A 191 12.03 -0.78 5.68
C GLY A 191 13.14 -0.15 6.49
N GLU A 192 14.38 -0.32 6.06
CA GLU A 192 15.56 0.27 6.72
C GLU A 192 15.58 1.80 6.63
N ALA A 193 15.04 2.37 5.56
CA ALA A 193 14.87 3.80 5.37
C ALA A 193 13.39 4.10 5.09
N PRO A 194 12.54 4.15 6.14
CA PRO A 194 11.12 4.37 5.95
C PRO A 194 10.83 5.73 5.32
N LEU A 195 9.92 5.74 4.34
CA LEU A 195 9.59 6.90 3.54
C LEU A 195 8.08 7.01 3.35
N ALA A 196 7.54 8.21 3.37
CA ALA A 196 6.14 8.48 3.05
C ALA A 196 6.05 9.67 2.10
N GLY A 197 5.24 9.57 1.06
CA GLY A 197 5.03 10.66 0.12
C GLY A 197 4.10 10.32 -1.05
N PRO A 198 3.76 11.34 -1.87
CA PRO A 198 3.07 11.13 -3.13
C PRO A 198 3.86 10.21 -4.07
N ILE A 199 3.17 9.41 -4.87
CA ILE A 199 3.80 8.45 -5.79
C ILE A 199 4.72 9.18 -6.78
N GLU A 200 4.23 10.26 -7.37
CA GLU A 200 4.97 11.08 -8.33
C GLU A 200 6.31 11.53 -7.74
N SER A 201 6.31 12.01 -6.49
CA SER A 201 7.54 12.45 -5.82
C SER A 201 8.55 11.31 -5.57
N LEU A 202 8.12 10.06 -5.57
CA LEU A 202 9.00 8.91 -5.39
C LEU A 202 9.58 8.42 -6.72
N VAL A 203 8.77 8.39 -7.77
CA VAL A 203 9.15 7.91 -9.10
C VAL A 203 10.00 8.96 -9.82
N ASP A 204 9.57 10.23 -9.83
CA ASP A 204 10.25 11.33 -10.52
C ASP A 204 11.64 11.65 -9.98
N CYS A 205 11.93 11.17 -8.76
CA CYS A 205 13.23 11.39 -8.12
C CYS A 205 14.30 10.38 -8.54
N ILE A 206 13.97 9.34 -9.28
CA ILE A 206 14.89 8.26 -9.62
C ILE A 206 14.94 8.09 -11.13
N VAL A 207 16.15 8.08 -11.67
CA VAL A 207 16.39 7.85 -13.10
C VAL A 207 17.24 6.61 -13.29
N ALA A 208 16.79 5.70 -14.15
CA ALA A 208 17.57 4.56 -14.60
C ALA A 208 18.41 4.95 -15.82
N VAL A 209 19.72 4.84 -15.70
CA VAL A 209 20.67 5.08 -16.81
C VAL A 209 21.26 3.76 -17.24
N THR A 210 21.21 3.45 -18.54
CA THR A 210 21.67 2.17 -19.11
C THR A 210 22.61 2.40 -20.29
N GLY A 211 23.71 1.68 -20.30
CA GLY A 211 24.67 1.68 -21.42
C GLY A 211 25.97 0.95 -21.10
N PRO A 212 27.02 1.10 -21.94
CA PRO A 212 28.32 0.52 -21.66
C PRO A 212 28.93 1.04 -20.36
N ALA A 213 29.51 0.17 -19.55
CA ALA A 213 30.00 0.50 -18.20
C ALA A 213 30.92 1.73 -18.17
N GLU A 214 31.86 1.82 -19.11
CA GLU A 214 32.80 2.95 -19.20
C GLU A 214 32.09 4.30 -19.43
N GLN A 215 31.01 4.31 -20.23
CA GLN A 215 30.23 5.53 -20.50
C GLN A 215 29.37 5.90 -19.29
N VAL A 216 28.79 4.89 -18.63
CA VAL A 216 28.04 5.08 -17.38
C VAL A 216 28.93 5.69 -16.29
N ASP A 217 30.14 5.16 -16.09
CA ASP A 217 31.09 5.70 -15.12
C ASP A 217 31.49 7.15 -15.40
N ARG A 218 31.68 7.49 -16.67
CA ARG A 218 31.98 8.88 -17.09
C ARG A 218 30.82 9.83 -16.81
N ALA A 219 29.58 9.38 -17.09
CA ALA A 219 28.39 10.16 -16.84
C ALA A 219 28.19 10.37 -15.32
N LEU A 220 28.36 9.32 -14.51
CA LEU A 220 28.28 9.39 -13.05
C LEU A 220 29.33 10.34 -12.46
N GLY A 221 30.56 10.30 -12.97
CA GLY A 221 31.63 11.19 -12.54
C GLY A 221 31.29 12.68 -12.78
N ARG A 222 30.53 12.99 -13.84
CA ARG A 222 30.09 14.36 -14.15
C ARG A 222 28.83 14.74 -13.34
N LEU A 223 27.88 13.81 -13.19
CA LEU A 223 26.62 14.06 -12.46
C LEU A 223 26.85 14.27 -10.97
N GLN A 224 27.77 13.53 -10.37
CA GLN A 224 28.03 13.52 -8.93
C GLN A 224 26.78 13.29 -8.07
N LEU A 225 25.83 12.49 -8.58
CA LEU A 225 24.60 12.14 -7.91
C LEU A 225 24.73 10.79 -7.17
N PRO A 226 23.96 10.58 -6.08
CA PRO A 226 23.96 9.31 -5.38
C PRO A 226 23.49 8.16 -6.28
N VAL A 227 24.25 7.08 -6.31
CA VAL A 227 23.87 5.84 -6.97
C VAL A 227 23.14 4.98 -5.93
N LEU A 228 21.87 4.64 -6.22
CA LEU A 228 21.03 3.83 -5.35
C LEU A 228 21.19 2.34 -5.61
N ALA A 229 21.33 1.94 -6.86
CA ALA A 229 21.58 0.56 -7.25
C ALA A 229 22.38 0.48 -8.53
N ARG A 230 23.11 -0.63 -8.73
CA ARG A 230 23.91 -0.91 -9.91
C ARG A 230 23.73 -2.38 -10.34
N HIS A 231 23.31 -2.60 -11.56
CA HIS A 231 23.09 -3.91 -12.15
C HIS A 231 23.96 -4.07 -13.39
N SER A 232 24.94 -4.97 -13.33
CA SER A 232 25.85 -5.24 -14.45
C SER A 232 25.41 -6.49 -15.19
N SER A 233 25.39 -6.39 -16.50
CA SER A 233 25.22 -7.50 -17.44
C SER A 233 26.44 -7.63 -18.36
N VAL A 234 26.48 -8.67 -19.19
CA VAL A 234 27.64 -8.90 -20.11
C VAL A 234 27.88 -7.75 -21.07
N HIS A 235 26.84 -7.00 -21.45
CA HIS A 235 26.94 -5.99 -22.51
C HIS A 235 26.54 -4.59 -22.09
N ALA A 236 25.92 -4.43 -20.89
CA ALA A 236 25.44 -3.14 -20.43
C ALA A 236 25.40 -3.10 -18.92
N GLU A 237 25.51 -1.91 -18.39
CA GLU A 237 25.28 -1.57 -16.99
C GLU A 237 24.04 -0.72 -16.88
N ARG A 238 23.20 -1.02 -15.88
CA ARG A 238 22.01 -0.25 -15.51
C ARG A 238 22.21 0.28 -14.10
N VAL A 239 22.12 1.60 -13.96
CA VAL A 239 22.33 2.31 -12.69
C VAL A 239 21.09 3.10 -12.36
N LEU A 240 20.61 2.99 -11.11
CA LEU A 240 19.55 3.80 -10.58
C LEU A 240 20.13 4.96 -9.77
N ILE A 241 19.80 6.17 -10.16
CA ILE A 241 20.40 7.41 -9.66
C ILE A 241 19.33 8.19 -8.90
N ASP A 242 19.66 8.67 -7.70
CA ASP A 242 18.84 9.65 -6.97
C ASP A 242 19.01 11.03 -7.63
N ALA A 243 17.98 11.47 -8.36
CA ALA A 243 17.97 12.73 -9.08
C ALA A 243 17.42 13.91 -8.27
N ARG A 244 16.99 13.70 -7.02
CA ARG A 244 16.39 14.77 -6.14
C ARG A 244 17.26 16.02 -6.06
N PRO A 245 18.60 15.98 -5.96
CA PRO A 245 19.42 17.20 -5.87
C PRO A 245 19.39 18.07 -7.12
N ASN A 246 19.23 17.49 -8.33
CA ASN A 246 19.49 18.20 -9.60
C ASN A 246 18.37 18.10 -10.64
N PHE A 247 17.19 17.63 -10.26
CA PHE A 247 16.06 17.37 -11.15
C PHE A 247 16.33 16.30 -12.24
N ALA A 248 15.35 15.44 -12.46
CA ALA A 248 15.43 14.31 -13.41
C ALA A 248 15.83 14.76 -14.85
N GLU A 249 15.31 15.89 -15.32
CA GLU A 249 15.62 16.45 -16.66
C GLU A 249 17.14 16.60 -16.91
N CYS A 250 17.89 17.07 -15.93
CA CYS A 250 19.35 17.20 -16.06
C CYS A 250 20.05 15.84 -16.25
N VAL A 251 19.51 14.77 -15.64
CA VAL A 251 20.04 13.41 -15.82
C VAL A 251 19.74 12.88 -17.21
N PHE A 252 18.56 13.13 -17.76
CA PHE A 252 18.18 12.74 -19.12
C PHE A 252 19.07 13.41 -20.16
N ASP A 253 19.26 14.73 -20.03
CA ASP A 253 20.12 15.49 -20.97
C ASP A 253 21.56 15.01 -20.95
N GLN A 254 22.14 14.82 -19.77
CA GLN A 254 23.51 14.35 -19.65
C GLN A 254 23.68 12.90 -20.12
N ALA A 255 22.72 12.02 -19.81
CA ALA A 255 22.76 10.66 -20.33
C ALA A 255 22.79 10.63 -21.86
N ALA A 256 22.00 11.49 -22.51
CA ALA A 256 22.00 11.63 -23.98
C ALA A 256 23.34 12.11 -24.54
N GLU A 257 24.04 13.04 -23.87
CA GLU A 257 25.40 13.50 -24.29
C GLU A 257 26.43 12.36 -24.31
N PHE A 258 26.28 11.38 -23.39
CA PHE A 258 27.15 10.19 -23.34
C PHE A 258 26.65 9.01 -24.17
N GLY A 259 25.56 9.18 -24.95
CA GLY A 259 24.94 8.12 -25.73
C GLY A 259 24.33 7.01 -24.87
N LEU A 260 23.92 7.33 -23.64
CA LEU A 260 23.29 6.44 -22.72
C LEU A 260 21.76 6.56 -22.83
N ARG A 261 21.06 5.49 -22.45
CA ARG A 261 19.60 5.48 -22.36
C ARG A 261 19.18 5.81 -20.93
N ALA A 262 18.49 6.92 -20.76
CA ALA A 262 17.83 7.27 -19.50
C ALA A 262 16.33 6.91 -19.57
N GLN A 263 15.77 6.43 -18.46
CA GLN A 263 14.37 6.03 -18.33
C GLN A 263 13.86 6.35 -16.93
N GLU A 264 12.58 6.65 -16.84
CA GLU A 264 11.85 6.61 -15.56
C GLU A 264 11.85 5.19 -15.00
N VAL A 265 11.78 5.07 -13.70
CA VAL A 265 11.67 3.79 -13.00
C VAL A 265 10.20 3.50 -12.68
N THR A 266 9.89 2.22 -12.45
CA THR A 266 8.58 1.85 -11.90
C THR A 266 8.51 2.19 -10.41
N LEU A 267 7.29 2.35 -9.87
CA LEU A 267 7.11 2.54 -8.42
C LEU A 267 7.72 1.39 -7.62
N GLU A 268 7.62 0.16 -8.11
CA GLU A 268 8.20 -1.01 -7.46
C GLU A 268 9.74 -0.89 -7.39
N GLU A 269 10.40 -0.52 -8.48
CA GLU A 269 11.85 -0.28 -8.49
C GLU A 269 12.24 0.87 -7.54
N ALA A 270 11.49 1.98 -7.56
CA ALA A 270 11.74 3.10 -6.67
C ALA A 270 11.64 2.69 -5.19
N VAL A 271 10.59 1.96 -4.84
CA VAL A 271 10.37 1.45 -3.49
C VAL A 271 11.47 0.49 -3.04
N LEU A 272 11.92 -0.42 -3.92
CA LEU A 272 13.00 -1.37 -3.61
C LEU A 272 14.31 -0.64 -3.29
N VAL A 273 14.71 0.31 -4.13
CA VAL A 273 16.00 1.00 -3.93
C VAL A 273 15.97 2.03 -2.81
N LEU A 274 14.86 2.72 -2.59
CA LEU A 274 14.69 3.63 -1.45
C LEU A 274 14.49 2.88 -0.14
N GLY A 275 13.91 1.68 -0.19
CA GLY A 275 13.68 0.82 0.98
C GLY A 275 14.92 0.07 1.48
N GLY A 276 16.06 0.18 0.79
CA GLY A 276 17.30 -0.49 1.19
C GLY A 276 17.32 -2.01 0.95
N ALA A 277 16.36 -2.56 0.21
CA ALA A 277 16.40 -3.95 -0.23
C ALA A 277 17.41 -4.09 -1.37
N GLN A 278 18.58 -4.64 -1.07
CA GLN A 278 19.56 -5.11 -2.05
C GLN A 278 19.25 -6.52 -2.52
#